data_43eef4946b640d4adce214ff8f80d55f
#
_entry.id   43eef4946b640d4adce214ff8f80d55f
#
_cell.length_a   1.000
_cell.length_b   1.000
_cell.length_c   1.000
_cell.angle_alpha   90.00
_cell.angle_beta   90.00
_cell.angle_gamma   90.00
#
_symmetry.space_group_name_H-M   'P 1'
#
loop_
_entity.id
_entity.type
_entity.pdbx_description
1 polymer ?
#
loop_
_entity_poly.entity_id
_entity_poly.type
_entity_poly.pdbx_seq_one_letter_code
_entity_poly.pdbx_strand_id
1 'polypeptide(L)'
;MKKLLVLVLILGCLPLAAQQRQALWPKNKMPDAQPEQIAAMTSESRAPGFKPEKHRMPYLEWYEKPQNPNGACAILISGGGYNSTCDMSLIELWRKDLTAEGVQCVSLVYRTPRPEGLPFYQTAWEDGQRAVRLVRSQAEKRGFNPENIGAVGMSAGGHLTLLLATGSETAAYQKIDKTDDTPCHINWAVANAPAYVTTDGETGTKATRQGYGVDVAISSVFPFDGHTCPISLHHGGADPYSPNGSTLVYRQLRRMHIPAELHLYPEKGHGAFGFPRAVEFLRQMGFLGQLEPEVLLTDRFASDADRAEYAKEDIWPEGKMPDVQENQCHPYIEWHIPAVRTTDAIQILYSGGAYEGNDPDGFEGAPVRRFLNSKGVTVVTLKYRTPRPAAPLAKHTTAWQDLQRAIRVVRSEAAARGLNPDKIGVMGYSAGGHLTLMGVTSSRHRSYLPVDSIDKLPCNVQWGVAIYPAYALTDGDNGENTNGGNGDSDVLVPEFSFDLDTAPTLFIHGDADGYASMGSVKTWEKMRAMGVQSELHTLATRYHCFQYQASPGTGSYTWLDRVWEFILYSSS
;
A
#
# COMPACT_ATOMS: atom_id res chain seq x y z
N MET A 1 42.15 -0.66 59.23
CA MET A 1 42.66 -0.55 57.86
C MET A 1 41.92 -1.62 57.03
N LYS A 2 40.81 -1.22 56.35
CA LYS A 2 40.04 -2.07 55.44
C LYS A 2 40.44 -1.69 54.01
N LYS A 3 41.04 -2.63 53.28
CA LYS A 3 41.38 -2.47 51.87
C LYS A 3 40.11 -2.60 51.04
N LEU A 4 39.75 -1.49 50.34
CA LEU A 4 38.67 -1.46 49.37
C LEU A 4 39.19 -2.01 48.03
N LEU A 5 38.67 -3.15 47.60
CA LEU A 5 38.98 -3.74 46.29
C LEU A 5 38.09 -3.06 45.25
N VAL A 6 38.69 -2.25 44.41
CA VAL A 6 37.98 -1.63 43.24
C VAL A 6 38.00 -2.64 42.10
N LEU A 7 36.85 -3.23 41.78
CA LEU A 7 36.66 -4.11 40.63
C LEU A 7 36.45 -3.21 39.37
N VAL A 8 37.49 -3.07 38.56
CA VAL A 8 37.38 -2.39 37.26
C VAL A 8 36.72 -3.37 36.30
N LEU A 9 35.42 -3.15 35.98
CA LEU A 9 34.74 -3.79 34.89
C LEU A 9 35.32 -3.25 33.58
N ILE A 10 36.19 -4.04 32.95
CA ILE A 10 36.58 -3.82 31.55
C ILE A 10 35.36 -4.22 30.69
N LEU A 11 34.53 -3.27 30.28
CA LEU A 11 33.61 -3.44 29.18
C LEU A 11 34.46 -3.66 27.92
N GLY A 12 34.61 -4.92 27.57
CA GLY A 12 35.18 -5.29 26.28
C GLY A 12 34.33 -4.69 25.16
N CYS A 13 34.87 -3.69 24.46
CA CYS A 13 34.38 -3.33 23.13
C CYS A 13 34.51 -4.57 22.27
N LEU A 14 33.38 -5.28 22.06
CA LEU A 14 33.31 -6.25 20.98
C LEU A 14 33.65 -5.48 19.69
N PRO A 15 34.62 -5.93 18.88
CA PRO A 15 34.88 -5.30 17.60
C PRO A 15 33.59 -5.34 16.79
N LEU A 16 33.11 -4.19 16.30
CA LEU A 16 32.13 -4.16 15.22
C LEU A 16 32.70 -5.09 14.15
N ALA A 17 32.03 -6.19 13.85
CA ALA A 17 32.45 -7.10 12.80
C ALA A 17 32.53 -6.31 11.51
N ALA A 18 33.68 -6.35 10.86
CA ALA A 18 33.93 -5.54 9.67
C ALA A 18 32.98 -5.95 8.56
N GLN A 19 32.18 -5.03 8.07
CA GLN A 19 31.36 -5.20 6.88
C GLN A 19 32.22 -5.71 5.73
N GLN A 20 31.84 -6.84 5.13
CA GLN A 20 32.63 -7.45 4.08
C GLN A 20 32.27 -6.87 2.72
N ARG A 21 33.18 -6.09 2.12
CA ARG A 21 33.01 -5.58 0.76
C ARG A 21 33.52 -6.58 -0.27
N GLN A 22 32.74 -6.75 -1.33
CA GLN A 22 33.04 -7.63 -2.45
C GLN A 22 32.87 -6.85 -3.77
N ALA A 23 33.92 -6.76 -4.57
CA ALA A 23 33.85 -6.16 -5.89
C ALA A 23 32.87 -6.95 -6.79
N LEU A 24 32.07 -6.25 -7.60
CA LEU A 24 31.17 -6.86 -8.56
C LEU A 24 31.90 -7.48 -9.76
N TRP A 25 32.89 -6.80 -10.28
CA TRP A 25 33.53 -7.11 -11.53
C TRP A 25 34.96 -7.61 -11.33
N PRO A 26 35.41 -8.57 -12.13
CA PRO A 26 36.83 -8.91 -12.19
C PRO A 26 37.64 -7.71 -12.63
N LYS A 27 38.90 -7.67 -12.23
CA LYS A 27 39.81 -6.58 -12.59
C LYS A 27 39.83 -6.39 -14.11
N ASN A 28 39.63 -5.16 -14.57
CA ASN A 28 39.64 -4.72 -15.99
C ASN A 28 38.57 -5.36 -16.89
N LYS A 29 37.46 -5.90 -16.31
CA LYS A 29 36.39 -6.53 -17.07
C LYS A 29 35.01 -5.93 -16.77
N MET A 30 34.96 -4.74 -16.22
CA MET A 30 33.69 -4.03 -15.98
C MET A 30 33.15 -3.50 -17.32
N PRO A 31 31.92 -3.87 -17.74
CA PRO A 31 31.35 -3.40 -19.00
C PRO A 31 31.07 -1.90 -18.92
N ASP A 32 31.05 -1.22 -20.06
CA ASP A 32 30.75 0.21 -20.21
C ASP A 32 31.42 1.13 -19.16
N ALA A 33 32.64 0.75 -18.75
CA ALA A 33 33.39 1.50 -17.75
C ALA A 33 33.81 2.87 -18.31
N GLN A 34 33.50 3.93 -17.59
CA GLN A 34 33.89 5.29 -17.97
C GLN A 34 35.37 5.52 -17.72
N PRO A 35 36.04 6.44 -18.47
CA PRO A 35 37.48 6.65 -18.40
C PRO A 35 38.01 6.86 -16.96
N GLU A 36 37.32 7.60 -16.14
CA GLU A 36 37.70 7.87 -14.75
C GLU A 36 37.63 6.60 -13.88
N GLN A 37 36.64 5.72 -14.15
CA GLN A 37 36.49 4.44 -13.47
C GLN A 37 37.60 3.46 -13.90
N ILE A 38 37.94 3.42 -15.19
CA ILE A 38 39.07 2.62 -15.73
C ILE A 38 40.36 3.04 -15.05
N ALA A 39 40.62 4.35 -14.97
CA ALA A 39 41.80 4.88 -14.33
C ALA A 39 41.88 4.54 -12.85
N ALA A 40 40.73 4.58 -12.14
CA ALA A 40 40.64 4.18 -10.73
C ALA A 40 40.88 2.69 -10.49
N MET A 41 40.56 1.82 -11.48
CA MET A 41 40.81 0.38 -11.39
C MET A 41 42.29 0.01 -11.65
N THR A 42 43.01 0.83 -12.38
CA THR A 42 44.38 0.53 -12.85
C THR A 42 45.50 1.17 -12.04
N SER A 43 45.19 2.19 -11.21
CA SER A 43 46.18 2.89 -10.41
C SER A 43 45.79 2.95 -8.93
N GLU A 44 46.80 2.92 -8.05
CA GLU A 44 46.63 3.23 -6.62
C GLU A 44 46.39 4.72 -6.38
N SER A 45 46.68 5.58 -7.34
CA SER A 45 46.43 7.01 -7.33
C SER A 45 45.08 7.31 -8.01
N ARG A 46 44.27 8.18 -7.40
CA ARG A 46 43.04 8.64 -7.99
C ARG A 46 43.28 9.37 -9.29
N ALA A 47 42.59 8.99 -10.35
CA ALA A 47 42.66 9.69 -11.62
C ALA A 47 42.25 11.17 -11.45
N PRO A 48 42.87 12.08 -12.23
CA PRO A 48 42.42 13.46 -12.28
C PRO A 48 40.90 13.52 -12.63
N GLY A 49 40.14 14.27 -11.85
CA GLY A 49 38.68 14.38 -12.04
C GLY A 49 37.85 13.34 -11.31
N PHE A 50 38.44 12.26 -10.79
CA PHE A 50 37.70 11.29 -9.97
C PHE A 50 37.27 11.90 -8.63
N LYS A 51 35.98 11.91 -8.38
CA LYS A 51 35.37 12.38 -7.12
C LYS A 51 34.71 11.19 -6.42
N PRO A 52 35.29 10.68 -5.32
CA PRO A 52 34.79 9.47 -4.64
C PRO A 52 33.31 9.56 -4.24
N GLU A 53 32.84 10.76 -3.94
CA GLU A 53 31.44 11.04 -3.64
C GLU A 53 30.51 10.93 -4.85
N LYS A 54 31.05 11.06 -6.07
CA LYS A 54 30.34 10.94 -7.34
C LYS A 54 30.66 9.66 -8.09
N HIS A 55 31.95 9.36 -8.27
CA HIS A 55 32.43 8.22 -9.07
C HIS A 55 32.60 7.00 -8.17
N ARG A 56 31.51 6.26 -7.94
CA ARG A 56 31.58 5.06 -7.12
C ARG A 56 31.90 3.84 -7.95
N MET A 57 32.90 3.08 -7.49
CA MET A 57 33.16 1.73 -7.96
C MET A 57 32.10 0.78 -7.37
N PRO A 58 31.53 -0.12 -8.18
CA PRO A 58 30.43 -0.97 -7.73
C PRO A 58 30.95 -2.12 -6.84
N TYR A 59 30.24 -2.37 -5.75
CA TYR A 59 30.53 -3.48 -4.84
C TYR A 59 29.29 -3.94 -4.08
N LEU A 60 29.33 -5.16 -3.57
CA LEU A 60 28.42 -5.66 -2.56
C LEU A 60 29.01 -5.40 -1.18
N GLU A 61 28.18 -4.92 -0.27
CA GLU A 61 28.52 -4.78 1.15
C GLU A 61 27.65 -5.76 1.96
N TRP A 62 28.29 -6.83 2.40
CA TRP A 62 27.62 -7.89 3.14
C TRP A 62 27.53 -7.55 4.63
N TYR A 63 26.35 -7.71 5.20
CA TYR A 63 26.10 -7.53 6.61
C TYR A 63 26.20 -8.85 7.38
N GLU A 64 26.24 -8.77 8.70
CA GLU A 64 26.25 -9.92 9.56
C GLU A 64 25.04 -10.82 9.33
N LYS A 65 25.24 -12.11 9.55
CA LYS A 65 24.16 -13.10 9.45
C LYS A 65 23.14 -12.84 10.57
N PRO A 66 21.82 -12.88 10.26
CA PRO A 66 20.79 -12.74 11.28
C PRO A 66 20.86 -13.87 12.31
N GLN A 67 20.43 -13.61 13.55
CA GLN A 67 20.46 -14.61 14.62
C GLN A 67 19.57 -15.81 14.30
N ASN A 68 18.39 -15.56 13.75
CA ASN A 68 17.41 -16.58 13.37
C ASN A 68 17.16 -16.51 11.86
N PRO A 69 18.05 -17.07 11.01
CA PRO A 69 17.91 -16.94 9.57
C PRO A 69 16.68 -17.70 9.07
N ASN A 70 15.86 -17.03 8.26
CA ASN A 70 14.65 -17.60 7.64
C ASN A 70 14.88 -18.13 6.22
N GLY A 71 16.11 -18.03 5.70
CA GLY A 71 16.47 -18.45 4.34
C GLY A 71 16.29 -17.38 3.27
N ALA A 72 15.73 -16.21 3.57
CA ALA A 72 15.63 -15.10 2.62
C ALA A 72 16.92 -14.28 2.56
N CYS A 73 17.17 -13.66 1.39
CA CYS A 73 18.24 -12.68 1.19
C CYS A 73 17.69 -11.42 0.50
N ALA A 74 18.02 -10.24 1.02
CA ALA A 74 17.61 -8.94 0.49
C ALA A 74 18.82 -8.16 -0.07
N ILE A 75 18.73 -7.72 -1.32
CA ILE A 75 19.66 -6.77 -1.93
C ILE A 75 19.08 -5.37 -1.72
N LEU A 76 19.78 -4.53 -0.94
CA LEU A 76 19.35 -3.18 -0.59
C LEU A 76 19.98 -2.16 -1.54
N ILE A 77 19.15 -1.31 -2.15
CA ILE A 77 19.55 -0.42 -3.24
C ILE A 77 19.16 1.03 -2.93
N SER A 78 20.14 1.90 -2.69
CA SER A 78 19.88 3.30 -2.40
C SER A 78 19.48 4.11 -3.64
N GLY A 79 18.80 5.24 -3.42
CA GLY A 79 18.50 6.22 -4.46
C GLY A 79 19.70 7.12 -4.82
N GLY A 80 19.41 8.29 -5.40
CA GLY A 80 20.40 9.31 -5.77
C GLY A 80 20.37 9.72 -7.24
N GLY A 81 19.27 9.42 -7.94
CA GLY A 81 19.06 9.79 -9.34
C GLY A 81 20.09 9.23 -10.31
N TYR A 82 20.80 8.17 -9.94
CA TYR A 82 21.95 7.59 -10.63
C TYR A 82 23.17 8.54 -10.75
N ASN A 83 23.11 9.74 -10.19
CA ASN A 83 24.23 10.68 -10.16
C ASN A 83 25.10 10.54 -8.91
N SER A 84 24.53 9.96 -7.87
CA SER A 84 25.18 9.62 -6.61
C SER A 84 24.40 8.49 -5.94
N THR A 85 24.94 7.90 -4.90
CA THR A 85 24.18 7.09 -3.96
C THR A 85 23.77 7.98 -2.79
N CYS A 86 22.47 7.92 -2.39
CA CYS A 86 21.98 8.65 -1.24
C CYS A 86 22.65 8.19 0.07
N ASP A 87 22.37 8.95 1.12
CA ASP A 87 22.70 8.55 2.48
C ASP A 87 22.23 7.13 2.77
N MET A 88 23.14 6.32 3.29
CA MET A 88 22.90 4.91 3.64
C MET A 88 22.02 4.75 4.89
N SER A 89 21.61 5.84 5.54
CA SER A 89 20.75 5.78 6.73
C SER A 89 19.41 5.08 6.50
N LEU A 90 18.80 5.26 5.31
CA LEU A 90 17.57 4.55 4.95
C LEU A 90 17.81 3.05 4.74
N ILE A 91 18.93 2.71 4.11
CA ILE A 91 19.34 1.31 3.93
C ILE A 91 19.52 0.66 5.30
N GLU A 92 20.08 1.38 6.26
CA GLU A 92 20.28 0.88 7.63
C GLU A 92 18.96 0.59 8.36
N LEU A 93 17.93 1.43 8.17
CA LEU A 93 16.60 1.17 8.71
C LEU A 93 16.01 -0.12 8.14
N TRP A 94 15.98 -0.28 6.82
CA TRP A 94 15.47 -1.49 6.18
C TRP A 94 16.27 -2.75 6.57
N ARG A 95 17.59 -2.60 6.60
CA ARG A 95 18.47 -3.68 7.05
C ARG A 95 18.11 -4.15 8.44
N LYS A 96 17.88 -3.21 9.36
CA LYS A 96 17.54 -3.49 10.75
C LYS A 96 16.24 -4.29 10.88
N ASP A 97 15.20 -3.83 10.18
CA ASP A 97 13.89 -4.47 10.20
C ASP A 97 13.95 -5.86 9.54
N LEU A 98 14.57 -5.98 8.36
CA LEU A 98 14.71 -7.26 7.67
C LEU A 98 15.58 -8.26 8.44
N THR A 99 16.67 -7.79 9.08
CA THR A 99 17.52 -8.66 9.89
C THR A 99 16.79 -9.17 11.14
N ALA A 100 15.92 -8.33 11.73
CA ALA A 100 15.06 -8.76 12.83
C ALA A 100 14.08 -9.86 12.42
N GLU A 101 13.63 -9.85 11.18
CA GLU A 101 12.81 -10.90 10.56
C GLU A 101 13.61 -12.13 10.09
N GLY A 102 14.91 -12.17 10.30
CA GLY A 102 15.76 -13.30 9.91
C GLY A 102 16.28 -13.26 8.47
N VAL A 103 16.15 -12.13 7.76
CA VAL A 103 16.62 -11.97 6.38
C VAL A 103 18.10 -11.63 6.33
N GLN A 104 18.89 -12.35 5.52
CA GLN A 104 20.27 -11.97 5.22
C GLN A 104 20.26 -10.72 4.35
N CYS A 105 20.94 -9.65 4.77
CA CYS A 105 21.02 -8.41 4.01
C CYS A 105 22.37 -8.24 3.33
N VAL A 106 22.34 -7.64 2.14
CA VAL A 106 23.50 -7.19 1.38
C VAL A 106 23.15 -5.88 0.65
N SER A 107 23.98 -4.85 0.74
CA SER A 107 23.77 -3.62 -0.03
C SER A 107 24.50 -3.69 -1.36
N LEU A 108 23.83 -3.23 -2.41
CA LEU A 108 24.44 -2.95 -3.70
C LEU A 108 24.83 -1.47 -3.77
N VAL A 109 26.10 -1.20 -3.86
CA VAL A 109 26.63 0.10 -4.28
C VAL A 109 26.92 0.03 -5.77
N TYR A 110 26.01 0.59 -6.56
CA TYR A 110 26.13 0.61 -8.03
C TYR A 110 26.94 1.81 -8.51
N ARG A 111 27.40 1.74 -9.78
CA ARG A 111 28.19 2.82 -10.41
C ARG A 111 27.43 4.13 -10.51
N THR A 112 28.11 5.21 -10.17
CA THR A 112 27.67 6.61 -10.37
C THR A 112 28.87 7.44 -10.85
N PRO A 113 28.67 8.57 -11.54
CA PRO A 113 27.41 9.14 -12.02
C PRO A 113 26.81 8.35 -13.21
N ARG A 114 25.71 8.87 -13.77
CA ARG A 114 25.11 8.37 -15.02
C ARG A 114 26.15 8.26 -16.11
N PRO A 115 26.12 7.19 -16.94
CA PRO A 115 27.05 7.05 -18.05
C PRO A 115 26.78 8.08 -19.14
N GLU A 116 27.83 8.52 -19.82
CA GLU A 116 27.71 9.35 -21.03
C GLU A 116 27.46 8.46 -22.26
N GLY A 117 26.58 8.90 -23.14
CA GLY A 117 26.29 8.20 -24.41
C GLY A 117 25.45 6.92 -24.28
N LEU A 118 25.02 6.56 -23.08
CA LEU A 118 24.19 5.39 -22.80
C LEU A 118 22.90 5.83 -22.07
N PRO A 119 21.88 4.95 -22.02
CA PRO A 119 20.74 5.19 -21.13
C PRO A 119 21.19 5.48 -19.69
N PHE A 120 20.55 6.42 -19.04
CA PHE A 120 20.97 6.94 -17.72
C PHE A 120 21.06 5.87 -16.62
N TYR A 121 20.40 4.74 -16.78
CA TYR A 121 20.36 3.61 -15.86
C TYR A 121 21.27 2.44 -16.25
N GLN A 122 21.85 2.47 -17.47
CA GLN A 122 22.50 1.30 -18.08
C GLN A 122 23.55 0.65 -17.17
N THR A 123 24.54 1.41 -16.73
CA THR A 123 25.63 0.86 -15.91
C THR A 123 25.17 0.37 -14.54
N ALA A 124 24.16 1.01 -13.98
CA ALA A 124 23.54 0.54 -12.72
C ALA A 124 22.76 -0.77 -12.94
N TRP A 125 22.10 -0.94 -14.09
CA TRP A 125 21.40 -2.18 -14.44
C TRP A 125 22.36 -3.35 -14.65
N GLU A 126 23.49 -3.12 -15.31
CA GLU A 126 24.59 -4.10 -15.41
C GLU A 126 25.07 -4.54 -14.03
N ASP A 127 25.36 -3.56 -13.15
CA ASP A 127 25.77 -3.82 -11.76
C ASP A 127 24.69 -4.58 -10.98
N GLY A 128 23.42 -4.24 -11.18
CA GLY A 128 22.29 -4.91 -10.56
C GLY A 128 22.17 -6.37 -10.95
N GLN A 129 22.19 -6.68 -12.26
CA GLN A 129 22.15 -8.07 -12.73
C GLN A 129 23.36 -8.87 -12.24
N ARG A 130 24.56 -8.27 -12.27
CA ARG A 130 25.77 -8.90 -11.76
C ARG A 130 25.69 -9.16 -10.25
N ALA A 131 25.14 -8.22 -9.50
CA ALA A 131 24.92 -8.35 -8.06
C ALA A 131 24.02 -9.55 -7.73
N VAL A 132 22.88 -9.70 -8.42
CA VAL A 132 21.97 -10.83 -8.23
C VAL A 132 22.68 -12.15 -8.51
N ARG A 133 23.44 -12.26 -9.59
CA ARG A 133 24.22 -13.47 -9.92
C ARG A 133 25.24 -13.81 -8.84
N LEU A 134 25.99 -12.82 -8.36
CA LEU A 134 26.97 -13.02 -7.28
C LEU A 134 26.30 -13.43 -5.97
N VAL A 135 25.19 -12.79 -5.59
CA VAL A 135 24.43 -13.12 -4.40
C VAL A 135 23.95 -14.56 -4.49
N ARG A 136 23.30 -14.94 -5.59
CA ARG A 136 22.77 -16.30 -5.79
C ARG A 136 23.88 -17.36 -5.77
N SER A 137 25.02 -17.08 -6.40
CA SER A 137 26.16 -18.00 -6.41
C SER A 137 26.78 -18.26 -5.04
N GLN A 138 26.48 -17.43 -4.04
CA GLN A 138 26.98 -17.57 -2.66
C GLN A 138 25.93 -18.08 -1.67
N ALA A 139 24.71 -18.36 -2.13
CA ALA A 139 23.59 -18.72 -1.30
C ALA A 139 23.92 -19.90 -0.34
N GLU A 140 24.41 -21.00 -0.89
CA GLU A 140 24.79 -22.17 -0.10
C GLU A 140 25.87 -21.85 0.95
N LYS A 141 26.94 -21.16 0.53
CA LYS A 141 28.05 -20.78 1.43
C LYS A 141 27.60 -19.87 2.56
N ARG A 142 26.62 -19.00 2.31
CA ARG A 142 26.11 -18.01 3.29
C ARG A 142 24.91 -18.52 4.05
N GLY A 143 24.30 -19.65 3.64
CA GLY A 143 23.20 -20.32 4.31
C GLY A 143 21.83 -19.67 4.11
N PHE A 144 21.56 -19.17 2.90
CA PHE A 144 20.22 -18.75 2.50
C PHE A 144 19.75 -19.49 1.22
N ASN A 145 18.47 -19.42 0.92
CA ASN A 145 17.88 -20.10 -0.23
C ASN A 145 18.13 -19.28 -1.52
N PRO A 146 18.76 -19.86 -2.57
CA PRO A 146 18.95 -19.17 -3.84
C PRO A 146 17.64 -18.81 -4.57
N GLU A 147 16.54 -19.46 -4.20
CA GLU A 147 15.19 -19.17 -4.74
C GLU A 147 14.37 -18.25 -3.79
N ASN A 148 15.03 -17.57 -2.86
CA ASN A 148 14.41 -16.57 -2.00
C ASN A 148 15.33 -15.32 -1.87
N ILE A 149 15.62 -14.72 -3.02
CA ILE A 149 16.44 -13.50 -3.13
C ILE A 149 15.54 -12.38 -3.64
N GLY A 150 15.47 -11.28 -2.90
CA GLY A 150 14.73 -10.10 -3.32
C GLY A 150 15.55 -8.84 -3.35
N ALA A 151 14.96 -7.77 -3.86
CA ALA A 151 15.55 -6.44 -3.85
C ALA A 151 14.61 -5.41 -3.19
N VAL A 152 15.22 -4.50 -2.45
CA VAL A 152 14.53 -3.37 -1.80
C VAL A 152 15.22 -2.09 -2.24
N GLY A 153 14.49 -1.19 -2.89
CA GLY A 153 15.09 0.03 -3.41
C GLY A 153 14.20 1.26 -3.29
N MET A 154 14.82 2.45 -3.33
CA MET A 154 14.14 3.74 -3.26
C MET A 154 14.56 4.64 -4.41
N SER A 155 13.64 5.44 -4.95
CA SER A 155 13.94 6.46 -5.98
C SER A 155 14.57 5.84 -7.22
N ALA A 156 15.78 6.25 -7.62
CA ALA A 156 16.57 5.58 -8.66
C ALA A 156 16.88 4.11 -8.29
N GLY A 157 17.12 3.80 -7.02
CA GLY A 157 17.23 2.42 -6.52
C GLY A 157 15.92 1.65 -6.65
N GLY A 158 14.77 2.31 -6.46
CA GLY A 158 13.44 1.74 -6.72
C GLY A 158 13.22 1.45 -8.20
N HIS A 159 13.68 2.33 -9.10
CA HIS A 159 13.70 2.10 -10.54
C HIS A 159 14.57 0.87 -10.90
N LEU A 160 15.78 0.79 -10.34
CA LEU A 160 16.66 -0.36 -10.54
C LEU A 160 16.04 -1.65 -9.99
N THR A 161 15.39 -1.58 -8.84
CA THR A 161 14.64 -2.72 -8.29
C THR A 161 13.54 -3.19 -9.25
N LEU A 162 12.80 -2.29 -9.88
CA LEU A 162 11.80 -2.64 -10.89
C LEU A 162 12.43 -3.24 -12.14
N LEU A 163 13.58 -2.73 -12.61
CA LEU A 163 14.33 -3.35 -13.73
C LEU A 163 14.74 -4.79 -13.42
N LEU A 164 15.23 -5.05 -12.20
CA LEU A 164 15.59 -6.40 -11.76
C LEU A 164 14.37 -7.32 -11.59
N ALA A 165 13.24 -6.75 -11.20
CA ALA A 165 12.00 -7.49 -10.98
C ALA A 165 11.28 -7.86 -12.27
N THR A 166 11.47 -7.09 -13.36
CA THR A 166 10.67 -7.21 -14.59
C THR A 166 11.46 -7.53 -15.85
N GLY A 167 12.80 -7.47 -15.81
CA GLY A 167 13.65 -7.51 -17.01
C GLY A 167 14.86 -8.44 -16.92
N SER A 168 14.73 -9.57 -16.24
CA SER A 168 15.85 -10.50 -16.04
C SER A 168 16.22 -11.31 -17.30
N GLU A 169 15.30 -11.48 -18.25
CA GLU A 169 15.55 -12.17 -19.53
C GLU A 169 16.29 -11.27 -20.52
N THR A 170 16.28 -9.96 -20.32
CA THR A 170 17.05 -9.01 -21.12
C THR A 170 18.43 -8.85 -20.52
N ALA A 171 19.48 -9.30 -21.21
CA ALA A 171 20.85 -9.18 -20.75
C ALA A 171 21.31 -7.71 -20.78
N ALA A 172 21.62 -7.13 -19.62
CA ALA A 172 22.14 -5.76 -19.53
C ALA A 172 23.58 -5.65 -20.06
N TYR A 173 24.33 -6.74 -20.06
CA TYR A 173 25.72 -6.80 -20.53
C TYR A 173 26.05 -8.19 -21.13
N GLN A 174 27.14 -8.28 -21.87
CA GLN A 174 27.66 -9.54 -22.42
C GLN A 174 28.35 -10.36 -21.30
N LYS A 175 28.22 -11.69 -21.37
CA LYS A 175 28.84 -12.62 -20.42
C LYS A 175 30.38 -12.39 -20.32
N ILE A 176 30.86 -12.31 -19.07
CA ILE A 176 32.25 -12.00 -18.73
C ILE A 176 32.98 -13.20 -18.12
N ASP A 177 32.32 -13.93 -17.24
CA ASP A 177 32.88 -15.10 -16.54
C ASP A 177 31.78 -16.10 -16.14
N LYS A 178 32.18 -17.15 -15.38
CA LYS A 178 31.28 -18.21 -14.96
C LYS A 178 30.12 -17.74 -14.03
N THR A 179 30.28 -16.62 -13.35
CA THR A 179 29.19 -16.07 -12.51
C THR A 179 27.98 -15.70 -13.37
N ASP A 180 28.22 -15.35 -14.64
CA ASP A 180 27.16 -14.95 -15.56
C ASP A 180 26.35 -16.13 -16.12
N ASP A 181 26.73 -17.38 -15.78
CA ASP A 181 25.90 -18.58 -16.00
C ASP A 181 24.78 -18.70 -14.94
N THR A 182 24.89 -17.97 -13.83
CA THR A 182 23.90 -17.93 -12.76
C THR A 182 22.72 -17.03 -13.15
N PRO A 183 21.46 -17.44 -12.94
CA PRO A 183 20.29 -16.60 -13.23
C PRO A 183 20.33 -15.27 -12.46
N CYS A 184 19.83 -14.19 -13.09
CA CYS A 184 19.78 -12.85 -12.48
C CYS A 184 18.36 -12.37 -12.12
N HIS A 185 17.33 -13.23 -12.22
CA HIS A 185 16.00 -12.90 -11.70
C HIS A 185 16.01 -12.80 -10.18
N ILE A 186 15.15 -11.98 -9.64
CA ILE A 186 14.85 -11.93 -8.20
C ILE A 186 13.48 -12.56 -7.94
N ASN A 187 13.24 -12.99 -6.70
CA ASN A 187 12.02 -13.72 -6.34
C ASN A 187 10.93 -12.81 -5.77
N TRP A 188 11.30 -11.64 -5.29
CA TRP A 188 10.40 -10.62 -4.77
C TRP A 188 11.05 -9.24 -4.80
N ALA A 189 10.23 -8.19 -4.80
CA ALA A 189 10.70 -6.82 -4.82
C ALA A 189 9.89 -5.89 -3.91
N VAL A 190 10.57 -4.89 -3.35
CA VAL A 190 9.95 -3.76 -2.65
C VAL A 190 10.49 -2.47 -3.28
N ALA A 191 9.61 -1.73 -3.93
CA ALA A 191 9.98 -0.47 -4.59
C ALA A 191 9.34 0.73 -3.88
N ASN A 192 10.18 1.53 -3.22
CA ASN A 192 9.78 2.75 -2.53
C ASN A 192 9.99 3.96 -3.42
N ALA A 193 8.95 4.75 -3.64
CA ALA A 193 8.96 5.97 -4.43
C ALA A 193 9.81 5.82 -5.72
N PRO A 194 9.57 4.77 -6.56
CA PRO A 194 10.40 4.53 -7.73
C PRO A 194 10.30 5.71 -8.69
N ALA A 195 11.47 6.29 -9.06
CA ALA A 195 11.56 7.38 -10.02
C ALA A 195 11.59 6.84 -11.46
N TYR A 196 11.34 7.69 -12.44
CA TYR A 196 11.52 7.42 -13.87
C TYR A 196 10.72 6.23 -14.43
N VAL A 197 9.60 5.89 -13.82
CA VAL A 197 8.80 4.72 -14.22
C VAL A 197 7.96 4.98 -15.48
N THR A 198 7.58 6.24 -15.70
CA THR A 198 6.71 6.66 -16.79
C THR A 198 7.48 7.24 -17.98
N THR A 199 6.86 7.26 -19.16
CA THR A 199 7.47 7.74 -20.41
C THR A 199 8.00 9.17 -20.34
N ASP A 200 7.39 10.04 -19.55
CA ASP A 200 7.87 11.40 -19.29
C ASP A 200 9.15 11.43 -18.41
N GLY A 201 9.47 10.33 -17.76
CA GLY A 201 10.69 10.13 -16.98
C GLY A 201 11.82 9.40 -17.70
N GLU A 202 11.63 8.94 -18.94
CA GLU A 202 12.60 8.12 -19.70
C GLU A 202 13.96 8.79 -19.93
N THR A 203 14.02 10.11 -19.90
CA THR A 203 15.28 10.87 -19.97
C THR A 203 16.00 11.00 -18.63
N GLY A 204 15.45 10.41 -17.56
CA GLY A 204 15.97 10.55 -16.20
C GLY A 204 15.77 11.96 -15.63
N THR A 205 14.87 12.74 -16.19
CA THR A 205 14.42 14.02 -15.64
C THR A 205 13.30 13.78 -14.63
N LYS A 206 13.05 14.76 -13.77
CA LYS A 206 11.86 14.72 -12.91
C LYS A 206 10.64 14.74 -13.83
N ALA A 207 9.80 13.74 -13.74
CA ALA A 207 8.43 13.87 -14.21
C ALA A 207 7.88 15.19 -13.66
N THR A 208 7.23 15.97 -14.48
CA THR A 208 6.81 17.31 -14.10
C THR A 208 6.09 17.26 -12.75
N ARG A 209 6.26 18.28 -11.91
CA ARG A 209 5.56 18.43 -10.62
C ARG A 209 4.03 18.32 -10.72
N GLN A 210 3.52 18.41 -11.90
CA GLN A 210 2.12 18.19 -12.28
C GLN A 210 1.86 16.76 -12.71
N GLY A 211 2.78 15.84 -12.46
CA GLY A 211 2.74 14.40 -12.77
C GLY A 211 1.47 13.63 -12.37
N TYR A 212 0.39 14.32 -12.36
CA TYR A 212 -0.99 13.89 -12.46
C TYR A 212 -1.37 13.56 -13.90
N GLY A 213 -0.37 13.52 -14.79
CA GLY A 213 -0.52 13.34 -16.22
C GLY A 213 -1.43 12.17 -16.52
N VAL A 214 -2.52 12.49 -17.14
CA VAL A 214 -3.62 11.58 -17.44
C VAL A 214 -3.22 10.61 -18.55
N ASP A 215 -2.18 10.94 -19.31
CA ASP A 215 -1.78 10.23 -20.55
C ASP A 215 -0.33 9.68 -20.54
N VAL A 216 0.21 9.33 -19.39
CA VAL A 216 1.52 8.69 -19.31
C VAL A 216 1.39 7.16 -19.35
N ALA A 217 2.32 6.51 -20.05
CA ALA A 217 2.47 5.07 -20.06
C ALA A 217 3.66 4.64 -19.21
N ILE A 218 3.74 3.36 -18.88
CA ILE A 218 4.98 2.77 -18.34
C ILE A 218 6.07 2.92 -19.38
N SER A 219 7.27 3.32 -18.95
CA SER A 219 8.44 3.33 -19.81
C SER A 219 8.73 1.95 -20.40
N SER A 220 9.08 1.90 -21.67
CA SER A 220 9.40 0.68 -22.40
C SER A 220 10.65 -0.06 -21.86
N VAL A 221 11.37 0.53 -20.94
CA VAL A 221 12.54 -0.09 -20.28
C VAL A 221 12.16 -1.23 -19.33
N PHE A 222 10.87 -1.35 -18.96
CA PHE A 222 10.35 -2.42 -18.13
C PHE A 222 9.64 -3.47 -19.01
N PRO A 223 10.31 -4.58 -19.37
CA PRO A 223 9.77 -5.54 -20.34
C PRO A 223 8.68 -6.46 -19.75
N PHE A 224 8.57 -6.59 -18.43
CA PHE A 224 7.66 -7.50 -17.76
C PHE A 224 7.76 -8.92 -18.35
N ASP A 225 8.93 -9.53 -18.21
CA ASP A 225 9.27 -10.84 -18.75
C ASP A 225 8.67 -12.01 -17.95
N GLY A 226 8.96 -13.25 -18.38
CA GLY A 226 8.45 -14.47 -17.75
C GLY A 226 8.92 -14.72 -16.31
N HIS A 227 9.93 -13.99 -15.85
CA HIS A 227 10.44 -14.03 -14.47
C HIS A 227 10.01 -12.83 -13.63
N THR A 228 9.07 -12.02 -14.11
CA THR A 228 8.52 -10.90 -13.32
C THR A 228 7.99 -11.43 -11.99
N CYS A 229 8.51 -10.91 -10.88
CA CYS A 229 8.22 -11.40 -9.53
C CYS A 229 7.11 -10.61 -8.81
N PRO A 230 6.59 -11.10 -7.66
CA PRO A 230 5.73 -10.32 -6.78
C PRO A 230 6.39 -9.02 -6.30
N ILE A 231 5.64 -7.91 -6.30
CA ILE A 231 6.17 -6.58 -5.97
C ILE A 231 5.28 -5.85 -4.97
N SER A 232 5.88 -5.30 -3.91
CA SER A 232 5.25 -4.30 -3.03
C SER A 232 5.70 -2.89 -3.43
N LEU A 233 4.75 -2.03 -3.75
CA LEU A 233 4.95 -0.66 -4.23
C LEU A 233 4.51 0.34 -3.17
N HIS A 234 5.37 1.27 -2.79
CA HIS A 234 5.09 2.33 -1.82
C HIS A 234 5.38 3.68 -2.44
N HIS A 235 4.42 4.62 -2.42
CA HIS A 235 4.61 5.92 -3.03
C HIS A 235 3.90 7.03 -2.25
N GLY A 236 4.52 8.22 -2.20
CA GLY A 236 3.90 9.41 -1.67
C GLY A 236 2.95 10.07 -2.65
N GLY A 237 1.75 10.44 -2.20
CA GLY A 237 0.78 11.16 -3.03
C GLY A 237 1.27 12.53 -3.50
N ALA A 238 2.13 13.19 -2.70
CA ALA A 238 2.74 14.49 -2.99
C ALA A 238 4.16 14.38 -3.59
N ASP A 239 4.59 13.20 -4.02
CA ASP A 239 5.91 12.97 -4.61
C ASP A 239 6.02 13.68 -5.98
N PRO A 240 7.10 14.45 -6.23
CA PRO A 240 7.36 15.04 -7.55
C PRO A 240 7.66 13.99 -8.65
N TYR A 241 8.06 12.78 -8.28
CA TYR A 241 8.07 11.63 -9.19
C TYR A 241 6.70 10.96 -9.08
N SER A 242 5.87 11.13 -10.08
CA SER A 242 4.45 10.79 -10.00
C SER A 242 4.16 9.37 -9.48
N PRO A 243 3.32 9.19 -8.45
CA PRO A 243 2.84 7.88 -8.02
C PRO A 243 2.03 7.14 -9.10
N ASN A 244 1.63 7.81 -10.19
CA ASN A 244 1.00 7.16 -11.34
C ASN A 244 1.92 6.09 -11.94
N GLY A 245 3.26 6.23 -11.85
CA GLY A 245 4.19 5.17 -12.21
C GLY A 245 3.93 3.88 -11.44
N SER A 246 3.74 3.98 -10.13
CA SER A 246 3.42 2.83 -9.29
C SER A 246 2.03 2.26 -9.56
N THR A 247 1.00 3.08 -9.83
CA THR A 247 -0.34 2.58 -10.19
C THR A 247 -0.33 1.86 -11.54
N LEU A 248 0.44 2.34 -12.51
CA LEU A 248 0.60 1.69 -13.81
C LEU A 248 1.33 0.34 -13.70
N VAL A 249 2.42 0.27 -12.93
CA VAL A 249 3.12 -1.00 -12.66
C VAL A 249 2.19 -1.99 -11.96
N TYR A 250 1.46 -1.55 -10.93
CA TYR A 250 0.48 -2.38 -10.24
C TYR A 250 -0.57 -2.94 -11.22
N ARG A 251 -1.14 -2.08 -12.08
CA ARG A 251 -2.09 -2.50 -13.12
C ARG A 251 -1.50 -3.56 -14.07
N GLN A 252 -0.25 -3.37 -14.49
CA GLN A 252 0.43 -4.34 -15.36
C GLN A 252 0.64 -5.69 -14.66
N LEU A 253 1.05 -5.69 -13.39
CA LEU A 253 1.20 -6.91 -12.59
C LEU A 253 -0.15 -7.64 -12.43
N ARG A 254 -1.23 -6.89 -12.20
CA ARG A 254 -2.59 -7.46 -12.14
C ARG A 254 -2.99 -8.15 -13.45
N ARG A 255 -2.74 -7.53 -14.61
CA ARG A 255 -2.99 -8.13 -15.93
C ARG A 255 -2.20 -9.41 -16.17
N MET A 256 -1.05 -9.54 -15.55
CA MET A 256 -0.18 -10.73 -15.60
C MET A 256 -0.51 -11.76 -14.50
N HIS A 257 -1.49 -11.51 -13.66
CA HIS A 257 -1.83 -12.31 -12.49
C HIS A 257 -0.66 -12.49 -11.49
N ILE A 258 0.24 -11.51 -11.43
CA ILE A 258 1.36 -11.48 -10.48
C ILE A 258 0.89 -10.77 -9.21
N PRO A 259 1.06 -11.40 -8.02
CA PRO A 259 0.69 -10.77 -6.75
C PRO A 259 1.42 -9.43 -6.54
N ALA A 260 0.69 -8.41 -6.13
CA ALA A 260 1.25 -7.09 -5.89
C ALA A 260 0.54 -6.35 -4.77
N GLU A 261 1.28 -5.53 -4.04
CA GLU A 261 0.70 -4.54 -3.13
C GLU A 261 1.04 -3.12 -3.61
N LEU A 262 0.09 -2.21 -3.43
CA LEU A 262 0.22 -0.80 -3.74
C LEU A 262 -0.22 0.02 -2.52
N HIS A 263 0.70 0.79 -1.98
CA HIS A 263 0.50 1.63 -0.82
C HIS A 263 0.77 3.10 -1.17
N LEU A 264 -0.28 3.92 -1.17
CA LEU A 264 -0.24 5.32 -1.57
C LEU A 264 -0.58 6.21 -0.37
N TYR A 265 0.37 7.04 0.04
CA TYR A 265 0.32 7.87 1.23
C TYR A 265 0.07 9.34 0.85
N PRO A 266 -1.05 9.96 1.23
CA PRO A 266 -1.55 11.20 0.62
C PRO A 266 -0.58 12.38 0.70
N GLU A 267 -0.01 12.66 1.88
CA GLU A 267 0.84 13.84 2.09
C GLU A 267 2.34 13.57 1.99
N LYS A 268 2.74 12.31 1.81
CA LYS A 268 4.15 11.98 1.74
C LYS A 268 4.74 12.45 0.41
N GLY A 269 5.87 13.14 0.51
CA GLY A 269 6.69 13.51 -0.62
C GLY A 269 7.59 12.37 -1.08
N HIS A 270 8.74 12.73 -1.70
CA HIS A 270 9.73 11.76 -2.13
C HIS A 270 10.51 11.22 -0.94
N GLY A 271 10.38 9.93 -0.65
CA GLY A 271 11.02 9.31 0.51
C GLY A 271 10.74 7.81 0.63
N ALA A 272 11.33 7.19 1.64
CA ALA A 272 11.02 5.83 2.05
C ALA A 272 10.08 5.86 3.26
N PHE A 273 8.96 5.20 3.15
CA PHE A 273 7.96 5.06 4.21
C PHE A 273 7.20 3.76 4.04
N GLY A 274 6.39 3.41 5.03
CA GLY A 274 5.54 2.22 4.97
C GLY A 274 6.30 0.89 5.01
N PHE A 275 7.56 0.86 5.46
CA PHE A 275 8.34 -0.37 5.46
C PHE A 275 7.73 -1.52 6.27
N PRO A 276 7.04 -1.32 7.41
CA PRO A 276 6.28 -2.39 8.05
C PRO A 276 5.28 -3.08 7.12
N ARG A 277 4.67 -2.35 6.17
CA ARG A 277 3.76 -2.92 5.15
C ARG A 277 4.51 -3.83 4.16
N ALA A 278 5.74 -3.48 3.81
CA ALA A 278 6.60 -4.34 3.00
C ALA A 278 6.93 -5.66 3.72
N VAL A 279 7.19 -5.62 5.02
CA VAL A 279 7.39 -6.83 5.84
C VAL A 279 6.12 -7.69 5.88
N GLU A 280 4.96 -7.07 6.06
CA GLU A 280 3.65 -7.74 6.01
C GLU A 280 3.42 -8.44 4.66
N PHE A 281 3.73 -7.77 3.54
CA PHE A 281 3.68 -8.34 2.20
C PHE A 281 4.58 -9.57 2.05
N LEU A 282 5.84 -9.44 2.44
CA LEU A 282 6.80 -10.54 2.33
C LEU A 282 6.37 -11.76 3.17
N ARG A 283 5.72 -11.53 4.31
CA ARG A 283 5.14 -12.59 5.14
C ARG A 283 3.88 -13.18 4.51
N GLN A 284 3.00 -12.35 3.97
CA GLN A 284 1.80 -12.78 3.24
C GLN A 284 2.16 -13.69 2.06
N MET A 285 3.26 -13.38 1.36
CA MET A 285 3.78 -14.16 0.23
C MET A 285 4.62 -15.38 0.65
N GLY A 286 4.86 -15.58 1.95
CA GLY A 286 5.61 -16.72 2.47
C GLY A 286 7.14 -16.58 2.38
N PHE A 287 7.67 -15.44 1.98
CA PHE A 287 9.12 -15.22 1.87
C PHE A 287 9.84 -15.13 3.22
N LEU A 288 9.13 -14.70 4.28
CA LEU A 288 9.68 -14.61 5.64
C LEU A 288 9.32 -15.79 6.55
N GLY A 289 8.62 -16.79 6.02
CA GLY A 289 8.00 -17.84 6.82
C GLY A 289 6.70 -17.35 7.48
N GLN A 290 5.94 -18.30 8.04
CA GLN A 290 4.71 -17.98 8.75
C GLN A 290 5.03 -17.74 10.23
N LEU A 291 4.39 -16.75 10.84
CA LEU A 291 4.31 -16.69 12.30
C LEU A 291 3.37 -17.80 12.76
N GLU A 292 3.76 -18.50 13.84
CA GLU A 292 2.84 -19.41 14.49
C GLU A 292 1.53 -18.68 14.81
N PRO A 293 0.36 -19.27 14.54
CA PRO A 293 -0.90 -18.64 14.81
C PRO A 293 -1.07 -18.44 16.32
N GLU A 294 -0.69 -17.28 16.82
CA GLU A 294 -1.19 -16.83 18.11
C GLU A 294 -2.67 -16.62 17.96
N VAL A 295 -3.45 -17.53 18.55
CA VAL A 295 -4.90 -17.46 18.69
C VAL A 295 -5.63 -16.98 17.44
N LEU A 296 -6.21 -17.92 16.74
CA LEU A 296 -7.11 -17.70 15.61
C LEU A 296 -8.02 -16.49 15.85
N LEU A 297 -8.26 -15.74 14.81
CA LEU A 297 -9.18 -14.61 14.63
C LEU A 297 -10.58 -14.75 15.28
N THR A 298 -10.91 -15.88 15.89
CA THR A 298 -12.17 -16.09 16.62
C THR A 298 -12.42 -15.03 17.69
N ASP A 299 -11.37 -14.49 18.33
CA ASP A 299 -11.51 -13.38 19.28
C ASP A 299 -11.72 -12.02 18.61
N ARG A 300 -11.49 -11.92 17.30
CA ARG A 300 -11.80 -10.73 16.48
C ARG A 300 -13.19 -10.81 15.84
N PHE A 301 -13.85 -11.96 15.85
CA PHE A 301 -15.23 -12.10 15.40
C PHE A 301 -16.20 -11.83 16.56
N ALA A 302 -17.44 -11.48 16.20
CA ALA A 302 -18.47 -11.18 17.15
C ALA A 302 -18.63 -12.29 18.21
N SER A 303 -18.46 -11.94 19.48
CA SER A 303 -18.91 -12.76 20.61
C SER A 303 -20.38 -12.46 20.91
N ASP A 304 -21.07 -13.35 21.65
CA ASP A 304 -22.44 -13.06 22.09
C ASP A 304 -22.52 -11.78 22.96
N ALA A 305 -21.43 -11.39 23.61
CA ALA A 305 -21.32 -10.12 24.34
C ALA A 305 -21.38 -8.89 23.44
N ASP A 306 -21.08 -9.03 22.13
CA ASP A 306 -21.15 -7.94 21.17
C ASP A 306 -22.56 -7.67 20.64
N ARG A 307 -23.46 -8.61 20.87
CA ARG A 307 -24.88 -8.53 20.53
C ARG A 307 -25.68 -7.86 21.64
N ALA A 308 -25.05 -7.01 22.46
CA ALA A 308 -25.78 -6.18 23.43
C ALA A 308 -26.88 -5.40 22.68
N GLU A 309 -28.09 -5.44 23.19
CA GLU A 309 -29.18 -4.68 22.60
C GLU A 309 -28.91 -3.18 22.80
N TYR A 310 -28.51 -2.53 21.72
CA TYR A 310 -28.47 -1.07 21.65
C TYR A 310 -29.83 -0.54 21.21
N ALA A 311 -30.19 0.65 21.67
CA ALA A 311 -31.42 1.28 21.26
C ALA A 311 -31.39 1.60 19.77
N LYS A 312 -32.34 1.04 19.02
CA LYS A 312 -32.53 1.33 17.59
C LYS A 312 -33.31 2.64 17.46
N GLU A 313 -32.74 3.53 16.66
CA GLU A 313 -33.33 4.83 16.36
C GLU A 313 -33.74 4.89 14.89
N ASP A 314 -35.02 5.07 14.62
CA ASP A 314 -35.57 5.18 13.27
C ASP A 314 -35.04 6.44 12.60
N ILE A 315 -34.52 6.31 11.38
CA ILE A 315 -34.00 7.46 10.64
C ILE A 315 -35.10 8.22 9.88
N TRP A 316 -36.20 7.58 9.57
CA TRP A 316 -37.32 8.19 8.84
C TRP A 316 -38.52 8.45 9.74
N PRO A 317 -39.17 9.62 9.63
CA PRO A 317 -40.47 9.84 10.29
C PRO A 317 -41.53 8.86 9.76
N GLU A 318 -42.44 8.48 10.62
CA GLU A 318 -43.52 7.55 10.27
C GLU A 318 -44.26 7.99 8.99
N GLY A 319 -44.38 7.05 8.04
CA GLY A 319 -45.08 7.25 6.77
C GLY A 319 -44.39 8.17 5.77
N LYS A 320 -43.14 8.61 6.03
CA LYS A 320 -42.41 9.53 5.14
C LYS A 320 -41.14 8.95 4.46
N MET A 321 -40.91 7.67 4.65
CA MET A 321 -39.79 6.98 4.00
C MET A 321 -40.03 6.93 2.48
N PRO A 322 -39.10 7.38 1.64
CA PRO A 322 -39.27 7.36 0.18
C PRO A 322 -39.10 5.95 -0.39
N ASP A 323 -39.69 5.71 -1.56
CA ASP A 323 -39.54 4.48 -2.35
C ASP A 323 -39.68 3.16 -1.54
N VAL A 324 -40.68 3.10 -0.66
CA VAL A 324 -40.94 1.95 0.22
C VAL A 324 -41.20 0.70 -0.61
N GLN A 325 -40.50 -0.41 -0.28
CA GLN A 325 -40.71 -1.74 -0.85
C GLN A 325 -41.15 -2.69 0.28
N GLU A 326 -42.17 -3.50 0.05
CA GLU A 326 -42.76 -4.41 1.08
C GLU A 326 -41.79 -5.43 1.65
N ASN A 327 -40.80 -5.86 0.81
CA ASN A 327 -39.82 -6.88 1.18
C ASN A 327 -38.54 -6.33 1.81
N GLN A 328 -38.41 -5.02 1.98
CA GLN A 328 -37.22 -4.41 2.56
C GLN A 328 -37.29 -4.34 4.09
N CYS A 329 -36.12 -4.54 4.74
CA CYS A 329 -36.01 -4.31 6.18
C CYS A 329 -36.21 -2.83 6.52
N HIS A 330 -36.62 -2.55 7.76
CA HIS A 330 -36.74 -1.19 8.28
C HIS A 330 -35.33 -0.63 8.58
N PRO A 331 -34.97 0.57 8.09
CA PRO A 331 -33.65 1.17 8.31
C PRO A 331 -33.60 1.91 9.66
N TYR A 332 -32.50 1.73 10.39
CA TYR A 332 -32.26 2.36 11.68
C TYR A 332 -30.77 2.64 11.92
N ILE A 333 -30.47 3.44 12.93
CA ILE A 333 -29.13 3.62 13.47
C ILE A 333 -29.05 3.15 14.93
N GLU A 334 -27.83 2.81 15.37
CA GLU A 334 -27.51 2.52 16.77
C GLU A 334 -26.23 3.27 17.16
N TRP A 335 -26.26 3.94 18.31
CA TRP A 335 -25.12 4.69 18.84
C TRP A 335 -24.27 3.82 19.77
N HIS A 336 -22.98 3.73 19.47
CA HIS A 336 -21.99 3.01 20.28
C HIS A 336 -20.96 4.01 20.79
N ILE A 337 -21.25 4.60 21.93
CA ILE A 337 -20.41 5.63 22.55
C ILE A 337 -19.39 4.93 23.46
N PRO A 338 -18.08 5.13 23.25
CA PRO A 338 -17.04 4.51 24.06
C PRO A 338 -17.07 5.07 25.50
N ALA A 339 -16.70 4.25 26.48
CA ALA A 339 -16.62 4.65 27.88
C ALA A 339 -15.61 5.80 28.09
N VAL A 340 -14.52 5.80 27.31
CA VAL A 340 -13.52 6.86 27.28
C VAL A 340 -13.36 7.34 25.85
N ARG A 341 -13.74 8.57 25.60
CA ARG A 341 -13.57 9.21 24.29
C ARG A 341 -12.18 9.83 24.19
N THR A 342 -11.46 9.56 23.13
CA THR A 342 -10.18 10.20 22.79
C THR A 342 -10.33 11.22 21.67
N THR A 343 -11.48 11.25 21.01
CA THR A 343 -11.82 12.16 19.92
C THR A 343 -13.31 12.49 19.95
N ASP A 344 -13.69 13.63 19.37
CA ASP A 344 -15.08 14.04 19.11
C ASP A 344 -15.61 13.58 17.74
N ALA A 345 -14.84 12.74 17.03
CA ALA A 345 -15.18 12.17 15.74
C ALA A 345 -16.31 11.11 15.86
N ILE A 346 -17.11 11.03 14.81
CA ILE A 346 -18.18 10.05 14.65
C ILE A 346 -17.91 9.22 13.40
N GLN A 347 -17.88 7.89 13.55
CA GLN A 347 -17.77 6.98 12.42
C GLN A 347 -19.10 6.27 12.19
N ILE A 348 -19.77 6.57 11.07
CA ILE A 348 -20.94 5.79 10.64
C ILE A 348 -20.41 4.53 9.95
N LEU A 349 -20.85 3.35 10.43
CA LEU A 349 -20.38 2.03 10.01
C LEU A 349 -21.55 1.20 9.49
N TYR A 350 -21.35 0.54 8.35
CA TYR A 350 -22.34 -0.37 7.75
C TYR A 350 -21.68 -1.50 6.97
N SER A 351 -22.31 -2.68 6.97
CA SER A 351 -21.77 -3.86 6.29
C SER A 351 -22.07 -3.88 4.80
N GLY A 352 -21.44 -4.82 4.09
CA GLY A 352 -21.70 -5.15 2.70
C GLY A 352 -22.97 -6.00 2.52
N GLY A 353 -22.89 -6.99 1.60
CA GLY A 353 -23.96 -7.94 1.32
C GLY A 353 -24.68 -7.73 -0.01
N ALA A 354 -23.99 -7.18 -1.01
CA ALA A 354 -24.47 -7.01 -2.40
C ALA A 354 -25.80 -6.21 -2.52
N TYR A 355 -26.13 -5.39 -1.52
CA TYR A 355 -27.45 -4.76 -1.33
C TYR A 355 -28.60 -5.77 -1.14
N GLU A 356 -28.34 -7.08 -1.02
CA GLU A 356 -29.35 -8.10 -0.74
C GLU A 356 -29.56 -8.33 0.77
N GLY A 357 -28.55 -8.08 1.55
CA GLY A 357 -28.59 -8.12 3.01
C GLY A 357 -27.58 -7.15 3.59
N ASN A 358 -27.72 -6.85 4.87
CA ASN A 358 -26.66 -6.26 5.65
C ASN A 358 -26.82 -6.68 7.11
N ASP A 359 -25.70 -6.92 7.80
CA ASP A 359 -25.68 -7.35 9.19
C ASP A 359 -24.75 -6.44 10.00
N PRO A 360 -25.31 -5.46 10.75
CA PRO A 360 -24.51 -4.56 11.58
C PRO A 360 -23.73 -5.25 12.71
N ASP A 361 -24.15 -6.47 13.10
CA ASP A 361 -23.52 -7.26 14.15
C ASP A 361 -22.65 -8.39 13.61
N GLY A 362 -22.57 -8.51 12.29
CA GLY A 362 -21.72 -9.47 11.61
C GLY A 362 -20.23 -9.12 11.71
N PHE A 363 -19.40 -9.89 11.01
CA PHE A 363 -17.94 -9.74 11.02
C PHE A 363 -17.42 -8.39 10.47
N GLU A 364 -18.21 -7.70 9.67
CA GLU A 364 -17.93 -6.34 9.18
C GLU A 364 -18.43 -5.24 10.14
N GLY A 365 -19.18 -5.60 11.14
CA GLY A 365 -19.80 -4.69 12.10
C GLY A 365 -19.18 -4.76 13.49
N ALA A 366 -19.60 -5.75 14.30
CA ALA A 366 -19.28 -5.81 15.73
C ALA A 366 -17.78 -5.78 16.07
N PRO A 367 -16.88 -6.54 15.40
CA PRO A 367 -15.44 -6.50 15.71
C PRO A 367 -14.82 -5.13 15.43
N VAL A 368 -15.24 -4.50 14.34
CA VAL A 368 -14.73 -3.18 13.91
C VAL A 368 -15.21 -2.10 14.87
N ARG A 369 -16.47 -2.14 15.23
CA ARG A 369 -17.08 -1.26 16.24
C ARG A 369 -16.32 -1.35 17.57
N ARG A 370 -16.06 -2.58 18.09
CA ARG A 370 -15.26 -2.78 19.30
C ARG A 370 -13.87 -2.18 19.20
N PHE A 371 -13.18 -2.44 18.10
CA PHE A 371 -11.85 -1.90 17.87
C PHE A 371 -11.86 -0.37 17.90
N LEU A 372 -12.75 0.28 17.15
CA LEU A 372 -12.84 1.73 17.09
C LEU A 372 -13.26 2.32 18.45
N ASN A 373 -14.22 1.71 19.15
CA ASN A 373 -14.58 2.13 20.50
C ASN A 373 -13.40 1.97 21.49
N SER A 374 -12.59 0.92 21.38
CA SER A 374 -11.39 0.76 22.21
C SER A 374 -10.35 1.86 21.97
N LYS A 375 -10.38 2.49 20.81
CA LYS A 375 -9.56 3.66 20.45
C LYS A 375 -10.23 4.99 20.83
N GLY A 376 -11.43 4.96 21.41
CA GLY A 376 -12.17 6.15 21.87
C GLY A 376 -12.98 6.86 20.79
N VAL A 377 -13.20 6.23 19.64
CA VAL A 377 -14.06 6.74 18.54
C VAL A 377 -15.51 6.35 18.79
N THR A 378 -16.44 7.30 18.69
CA THR A 378 -17.88 7.01 18.68
C THR A 378 -18.26 6.38 17.33
N VAL A 379 -18.90 5.22 17.37
CA VAL A 379 -19.40 4.52 16.18
C VAL A 379 -20.93 4.60 16.15
N VAL A 380 -21.48 4.86 14.98
CA VAL A 380 -22.92 4.76 14.70
C VAL A 380 -23.12 3.68 13.66
N THR A 381 -23.74 2.56 14.00
CA THR A 381 -24.05 1.55 12.99
C THR A 381 -25.32 1.94 12.24
N LEU A 382 -25.30 1.75 10.91
CA LEU A 382 -26.45 1.96 10.05
C LEU A 382 -26.91 0.62 9.47
N LYS A 383 -28.16 0.25 9.75
CA LYS A 383 -28.91 -0.74 9.00
C LYS A 383 -29.63 -0.02 7.87
N TYR A 384 -29.13 -0.10 6.65
CA TYR A 384 -29.82 0.44 5.48
C TYR A 384 -30.78 -0.58 4.88
N ARG A 385 -31.74 -0.15 4.06
CA ARG A 385 -32.74 -1.02 3.45
C ARG A 385 -32.12 -2.05 2.52
N THR A 386 -32.48 -3.32 2.78
CA THR A 386 -32.19 -4.50 1.97
C THR A 386 -33.40 -5.43 1.94
N PRO A 387 -33.61 -6.26 0.91
CA PRO A 387 -32.82 -6.38 -0.32
C PRO A 387 -32.89 -5.13 -1.20
N ARG A 388 -32.08 -5.09 -2.27
CA ARG A 388 -32.10 -4.00 -3.26
C ARG A 388 -33.51 -3.78 -3.80
N PRO A 389 -33.87 -2.53 -4.19
CA PRO A 389 -35.20 -2.25 -4.71
C PRO A 389 -35.42 -2.92 -6.08
N ALA A 390 -36.70 -3.18 -6.38
CA ALA A 390 -37.08 -3.67 -7.71
C ALA A 390 -36.90 -2.57 -8.78
N ALA A 391 -36.70 -3.02 -10.04
CA ALA A 391 -36.70 -2.13 -11.19
C ALA A 391 -38.00 -1.27 -11.22
N PRO A 392 -37.91 -0.01 -11.67
CA PRO A 392 -36.81 0.63 -12.40
C PRO A 392 -35.76 1.30 -11.50
N LEU A 393 -35.82 1.17 -10.17
CA LEU A 393 -34.84 1.78 -9.28
C LEU A 393 -33.47 1.08 -9.41
N ALA A 394 -32.40 1.86 -9.35
CA ALA A 394 -31.06 1.31 -9.30
C ALA A 394 -30.82 0.53 -7.99
N LYS A 395 -29.96 -0.50 -8.03
CA LYS A 395 -29.67 -1.40 -6.89
C LYS A 395 -29.32 -0.69 -5.57
N HIS A 396 -28.73 0.51 -5.66
CA HIS A 396 -28.28 1.30 -4.52
C HIS A 396 -29.28 2.38 -4.07
N THR A 397 -30.38 2.61 -4.79
CA THR A 397 -31.24 3.80 -4.60
C THR A 397 -31.73 3.93 -3.16
N THR A 398 -32.38 2.90 -2.60
CA THR A 398 -32.94 2.98 -1.24
C THR A 398 -31.85 3.04 -0.16
N ALA A 399 -30.76 2.30 -0.33
CA ALA A 399 -29.61 2.36 0.56
C ALA A 399 -28.94 3.76 0.55
N TRP A 400 -28.87 4.39 -0.63
CA TRP A 400 -28.34 5.75 -0.78
C TRP A 400 -29.22 6.79 -0.07
N GLN A 401 -30.53 6.68 -0.17
CA GLN A 401 -31.46 7.52 0.57
C GLN A 401 -31.26 7.38 2.07
N ASP A 402 -31.14 6.15 2.56
CA ASP A 402 -30.95 5.85 3.98
C ASP A 402 -29.61 6.38 4.50
N LEU A 403 -28.52 6.27 3.74
CA LEU A 403 -27.24 6.83 4.14
C LEU A 403 -27.28 8.36 4.23
N GLN A 404 -27.83 9.04 3.21
CA GLN A 404 -27.97 10.51 3.25
C GLN A 404 -28.82 10.95 4.45
N ARG A 405 -29.89 10.22 4.75
CA ARG A 405 -30.74 10.50 5.89
C ARG A 405 -30.03 10.23 7.22
N ALA A 406 -29.35 9.10 7.35
CA ALA A 406 -28.58 8.76 8.55
C ALA A 406 -27.52 9.81 8.88
N ILE A 407 -26.75 10.28 7.87
CA ILE A 407 -25.76 11.36 8.07
C ILE A 407 -26.43 12.62 8.64
N ARG A 408 -27.59 13.02 8.14
CA ARG A 408 -28.32 14.18 8.63
C ARG A 408 -28.85 13.99 10.05
N VAL A 409 -29.41 12.82 10.37
CA VAL A 409 -29.87 12.48 11.72
C VAL A 409 -28.71 12.50 12.70
N VAL A 410 -27.62 11.81 12.39
CA VAL A 410 -26.39 11.80 13.21
C VAL A 410 -25.87 13.22 13.44
N ARG A 411 -25.79 14.03 12.39
CA ARG A 411 -25.36 15.44 12.49
C ARG A 411 -26.29 16.27 13.40
N SER A 412 -27.61 16.05 13.32
CA SER A 412 -28.57 16.79 14.15
C SER A 412 -28.47 16.46 15.63
N GLU A 413 -28.02 15.27 15.98
CA GLU A 413 -27.94 14.76 17.36
C GLU A 413 -26.55 14.85 17.98
N ALA A 414 -25.52 15.04 17.18
CA ALA A 414 -24.11 15.01 17.60
C ALA A 414 -23.82 15.96 18.77
N ALA A 415 -24.26 17.22 18.67
CA ALA A 415 -23.99 18.24 19.70
C ALA A 415 -24.65 17.90 21.04
N ALA A 416 -25.88 17.36 21.04
CA ALA A 416 -26.58 16.93 22.24
C ALA A 416 -25.86 15.76 22.95
N ARG A 417 -25.08 14.99 22.21
CA ARG A 417 -24.28 13.87 22.71
C ARG A 417 -22.82 14.28 23.05
N GLY A 418 -22.50 15.58 22.95
CA GLY A 418 -21.16 16.13 23.18
C GLY A 418 -20.15 15.72 22.13
N LEU A 419 -20.58 15.57 20.88
CA LEU A 419 -19.79 15.23 19.69
C LEU A 419 -19.83 16.36 18.69
N ASN A 420 -18.88 16.37 17.76
CA ASN A 420 -18.78 17.41 16.76
C ASN A 420 -19.60 17.05 15.49
N PRO A 421 -20.65 17.82 15.14
CA PRO A 421 -21.47 17.56 13.95
C PRO A 421 -20.69 17.71 12.62
N ASP A 422 -19.52 18.35 12.65
CA ASP A 422 -18.67 18.55 11.49
C ASP A 422 -17.53 17.51 11.38
N LYS A 423 -17.46 16.53 12.31
CA LYS A 423 -16.46 15.44 12.29
C LYS A 423 -17.15 14.07 12.14
N ILE A 424 -17.79 13.90 11.01
CA ILE A 424 -18.51 12.67 10.65
C ILE A 424 -17.81 11.99 9.47
N GLY A 425 -17.42 10.73 9.65
CA GLY A 425 -16.93 9.85 8.59
C GLY A 425 -17.88 8.71 8.31
N VAL A 426 -17.78 8.11 7.13
CA VAL A 426 -18.52 6.93 6.70
C VAL A 426 -17.58 5.77 6.42
N MET A 427 -17.97 4.54 6.76
CA MET A 427 -17.20 3.33 6.54
C MET A 427 -18.09 2.18 6.12
N GLY A 428 -17.74 1.52 5.02
CA GLY A 428 -18.49 0.37 4.55
C GLY A 428 -17.65 -0.61 3.74
N TYR A 429 -18.22 -1.79 3.52
CA TYR A 429 -17.57 -2.95 2.94
C TYR A 429 -18.31 -3.40 1.68
N SER A 430 -17.61 -3.89 0.67
CA SER A 430 -18.25 -4.47 -0.51
C SER A 430 -19.30 -3.53 -1.13
N ALA A 431 -20.57 -3.91 -1.20
CA ALA A 431 -21.67 -3.01 -1.59
C ALA A 431 -21.79 -1.79 -0.66
N GLY A 432 -21.53 -1.96 0.65
CA GLY A 432 -21.39 -0.84 1.59
C GLY A 432 -20.18 0.04 1.28
N GLY A 433 -19.09 -0.54 0.78
CA GLY A 433 -17.94 0.21 0.25
C GLY A 433 -18.32 1.08 -0.96
N HIS A 434 -19.11 0.53 -1.89
CA HIS A 434 -19.71 1.31 -2.98
C HIS A 434 -20.58 2.46 -2.44
N LEU A 435 -21.44 2.17 -1.46
CA LEU A 435 -22.26 3.18 -0.79
C LEU A 435 -21.41 4.25 -0.09
N THR A 436 -20.27 3.87 0.48
CA THR A 436 -19.28 4.81 1.02
C THR A 436 -18.76 5.75 -0.07
N LEU A 437 -18.39 5.19 -1.23
CA LEU A 437 -17.90 6.02 -2.36
C LEU A 437 -18.97 6.99 -2.84
N MET A 438 -20.24 6.61 -2.91
CA MET A 438 -21.34 7.54 -3.17
C MET A 438 -21.42 8.64 -2.07
N GLY A 439 -21.30 8.26 -0.80
CA GLY A 439 -21.33 9.20 0.34
C GLY A 439 -20.25 10.27 0.28
N VAL A 440 -19.04 9.89 -0.12
CA VAL A 440 -17.89 10.81 -0.19
C VAL A 440 -17.77 11.58 -1.50
N THR A 441 -18.37 11.10 -2.61
CA THR A 441 -18.21 11.74 -3.93
C THR A 441 -19.44 12.47 -4.44
N SER A 442 -20.63 12.18 -3.88
CA SER A 442 -21.91 12.59 -4.46
C SER A 442 -22.87 13.22 -3.43
N SER A 443 -22.34 13.81 -2.37
CA SER A 443 -23.14 14.38 -1.27
C SER A 443 -24.07 15.51 -1.71
N ARG A 444 -23.73 16.24 -2.76
CA ARG A 444 -24.56 17.30 -3.34
C ARG A 444 -25.71 16.76 -4.19
N HIS A 445 -25.64 15.51 -4.59
CA HIS A 445 -26.71 14.87 -5.34
C HIS A 445 -27.79 14.34 -4.38
N ARG A 446 -28.91 15.04 -4.31
CA ARG A 446 -30.02 14.66 -3.42
C ARG A 446 -30.78 13.46 -3.99
N SER A 447 -30.87 12.38 -3.20
CA SER A 447 -31.52 11.13 -3.61
C SER A 447 -33.02 11.04 -3.28
N TYR A 448 -33.54 11.97 -2.49
CA TYR A 448 -34.97 12.03 -2.11
C TYR A 448 -35.41 13.46 -1.83
N LEU A 449 -36.72 13.72 -1.87
CA LEU A 449 -37.29 15.03 -1.51
C LEU A 449 -37.29 15.21 0.03
N PRO A 450 -37.03 16.44 0.54
CA PRO A 450 -37.05 16.71 1.97
C PRO A 450 -38.38 16.32 2.63
N VAL A 451 -38.31 15.60 3.75
CA VAL A 451 -39.47 15.12 4.50
C VAL A 451 -39.70 15.89 5.80
N ASP A 452 -38.66 16.51 6.35
CA ASP A 452 -38.72 17.33 7.57
C ASP A 452 -37.57 18.37 7.65
N SER A 453 -37.42 19.00 8.83
CA SER A 453 -36.39 20.02 9.05
C SER A 453 -34.94 19.48 9.07
N ILE A 454 -34.76 18.20 9.41
CA ILE A 454 -33.44 17.55 9.42
C ILE A 454 -32.84 17.51 8.01
N ASP A 455 -33.67 17.41 6.99
CA ASP A 455 -33.22 17.39 5.59
C ASP A 455 -32.68 18.74 5.05
N LYS A 456 -32.75 19.79 5.88
CA LYS A 456 -32.05 21.05 5.60
C LYS A 456 -30.56 20.98 5.92
N LEU A 457 -30.14 20.01 6.76
CA LEU A 457 -28.74 19.79 7.10
C LEU A 457 -28.00 19.19 5.90
N PRO A 458 -26.70 19.49 5.75
CA PRO A 458 -25.90 18.87 4.72
C PRO A 458 -25.65 17.38 5.03
N CYS A 459 -25.43 16.59 3.99
CA CYS A 459 -25.07 15.17 4.14
C CYS A 459 -23.63 14.85 3.62
N ASN A 460 -22.82 15.89 3.43
CA ASN A 460 -21.39 15.70 3.20
C ASN A 460 -20.71 15.13 4.45
N VAL A 461 -19.63 14.43 4.25
CA VAL A 461 -18.81 13.83 5.32
C VAL A 461 -17.37 14.34 5.21
N GLN A 462 -16.60 14.21 6.29
CA GLN A 462 -15.23 14.70 6.34
C GLN A 462 -14.23 13.66 5.85
N TRP A 463 -14.57 12.36 5.94
CA TRP A 463 -13.75 11.27 5.40
C TRP A 463 -14.60 10.05 5.07
N GLY A 464 -14.03 9.17 4.23
CA GLY A 464 -14.57 7.84 3.97
C GLY A 464 -13.55 6.74 4.22
N VAL A 465 -14.04 5.55 4.52
CA VAL A 465 -13.25 4.32 4.60
C VAL A 465 -13.95 3.25 3.76
N ALA A 466 -13.41 2.98 2.58
CA ALA A 466 -13.97 2.04 1.63
C ALA A 466 -13.16 0.72 1.64
N ILE A 467 -13.74 -0.32 2.21
CA ILE A 467 -13.10 -1.62 2.34
C ILE A 467 -13.61 -2.54 1.23
N TYR A 468 -12.70 -3.02 0.40
CA TYR A 468 -12.99 -3.80 -0.82
C TYR A 468 -14.29 -3.37 -1.53
N PRO A 469 -14.43 -2.07 -1.92
CA PRO A 469 -15.65 -1.59 -2.53
C PRO A 469 -15.97 -2.36 -3.82
N ALA A 470 -17.18 -2.93 -3.88
CA ALA A 470 -17.69 -3.56 -5.09
C ALA A 470 -18.25 -2.50 -6.06
N TYR A 471 -18.54 -2.87 -7.29
CA TYR A 471 -19.31 -2.11 -8.28
C TYR A 471 -18.75 -0.71 -8.64
N ALA A 472 -17.47 -0.46 -8.40
CA ALA A 472 -16.90 0.86 -8.68
C ALA A 472 -16.60 1.11 -10.17
N LEU A 473 -16.51 0.04 -10.98
CA LEU A 473 -16.29 0.10 -12.43
C LEU A 473 -17.55 -0.33 -13.20
N THR A 474 -17.72 0.21 -14.39
CA THR A 474 -18.92 -0.03 -15.23
C THR A 474 -19.10 -1.49 -15.65
N ASP A 475 -18.04 -2.28 -15.71
CA ASP A 475 -18.11 -3.73 -15.97
C ASP A 475 -18.62 -4.54 -14.77
N GLY A 476 -18.59 -3.97 -13.57
CA GLY A 476 -19.18 -4.52 -12.35
C GLY A 476 -20.55 -3.95 -11.98
N ASP A 477 -21.10 -3.05 -12.76
CA ASP A 477 -22.33 -2.32 -12.42
C ASP A 477 -23.58 -3.21 -12.32
N ASN A 478 -23.66 -4.28 -13.10
CA ASN A 478 -24.75 -5.27 -13.02
C ASN A 478 -24.70 -6.15 -11.76
N GLY A 479 -23.67 -6.03 -10.92
CA GLY A 479 -23.48 -6.82 -9.70
C GLY A 479 -22.73 -8.13 -9.92
N GLU A 480 -22.13 -8.32 -11.09
CA GLU A 480 -21.26 -9.46 -11.39
C GLU A 480 -19.82 -9.19 -10.99
N ASN A 481 -19.08 -10.27 -10.70
CA ASN A 481 -17.65 -10.18 -10.46
C ASN A 481 -16.93 -9.87 -11.77
N THR A 482 -15.94 -8.99 -11.70
CA THR A 482 -15.03 -8.78 -12.81
C THR A 482 -13.97 -9.87 -12.87
N ASN A 483 -13.51 -10.21 -14.06
CA ASN A 483 -12.61 -11.34 -14.37
C ASN A 483 -11.36 -11.41 -13.47
N GLY A 484 -11.45 -12.11 -12.35
CA GLY A 484 -10.33 -12.34 -11.45
C GLY A 484 -9.68 -11.07 -10.86
N GLY A 485 -10.46 -10.00 -10.69
CA GLY A 485 -9.97 -8.75 -10.10
C GLY A 485 -9.18 -7.85 -11.05
N ASN A 486 -9.09 -8.19 -12.34
CA ASN A 486 -8.30 -7.40 -13.28
C ASN A 486 -9.01 -6.10 -13.71
N GLY A 487 -10.35 -6.07 -13.70
CA GLY A 487 -11.15 -4.96 -14.16
C GLY A 487 -10.75 -4.52 -15.57
N ASP A 488 -11.44 -4.99 -16.58
CA ASP A 488 -11.15 -4.60 -17.97
C ASP A 488 -11.62 -3.17 -18.24
N SER A 489 -12.64 -2.72 -17.50
CA SER A 489 -13.11 -1.34 -17.56
C SER A 489 -12.16 -0.38 -16.82
N ASP A 490 -11.84 0.72 -17.47
CA ASP A 490 -11.18 1.87 -16.84
C ASP A 490 -12.19 2.97 -16.43
N VAL A 491 -13.48 2.72 -16.59
CA VAL A 491 -14.54 3.71 -16.41
C VAL A 491 -15.23 3.49 -15.07
N LEU A 492 -15.19 4.52 -14.23
CA LEU A 492 -15.96 4.55 -12.98
C LEU A 492 -17.45 4.64 -13.26
N VAL A 493 -18.26 4.07 -12.37
CA VAL A 493 -19.72 4.15 -12.48
C VAL A 493 -20.22 5.59 -12.36
N PRO A 494 -21.33 5.93 -13.07
CA PRO A 494 -21.79 7.32 -13.19
C PRO A 494 -22.33 7.92 -11.90
N GLU A 495 -22.74 7.11 -10.93
CA GLU A 495 -23.23 7.57 -9.63
C GLU A 495 -22.15 8.25 -8.77
N PHE A 496 -20.87 8.10 -9.09
CA PHE A 496 -19.77 8.85 -8.46
C PHE A 496 -19.61 10.21 -9.13
N SER A 497 -20.28 11.22 -8.59
CA SER A 497 -20.33 12.57 -9.20
C SER A 497 -19.05 13.37 -9.03
N PHE A 498 -18.22 13.02 -8.04
CA PHE A 498 -17.00 13.77 -7.69
C PHE A 498 -17.27 15.28 -7.55
N ASP A 499 -18.22 15.61 -6.70
CA ASP A 499 -18.63 16.98 -6.44
C ASP A 499 -17.60 17.77 -5.60
N LEU A 500 -17.87 19.05 -5.34
CA LEU A 500 -16.95 19.92 -4.60
C LEU A 500 -16.79 19.54 -3.11
N ASP A 501 -17.66 18.68 -2.58
CA ASP A 501 -17.60 18.18 -1.22
C ASP A 501 -16.99 16.78 -1.16
N THR A 502 -16.33 16.33 -2.25
CA THR A 502 -15.63 15.04 -2.30
C THR A 502 -14.61 14.95 -1.18
N ALA A 503 -14.78 13.97 -0.29
CA ALA A 503 -14.01 13.83 0.94
C ALA A 503 -12.80 12.90 0.79
N PRO A 504 -11.70 13.13 1.53
CA PRO A 504 -10.59 12.19 1.65
C PRO A 504 -11.08 10.79 2.00
N THR A 505 -10.51 9.77 1.34
CA THR A 505 -10.97 8.39 1.49
C THR A 505 -9.79 7.43 1.64
N LEU A 506 -9.88 6.55 2.64
CA LEU A 506 -9.01 5.38 2.75
C LEU A 506 -9.62 4.21 1.99
N PHE A 507 -8.83 3.62 1.11
CA PHE A 507 -9.16 2.39 0.40
C PHE A 507 -8.31 1.24 0.93
N ILE A 508 -8.93 0.10 1.25
CA ILE A 508 -8.23 -1.17 1.52
C ILE A 508 -8.89 -2.26 0.69
N HIS A 509 -8.12 -2.94 -0.18
CA HIS A 509 -8.67 -3.88 -1.14
C HIS A 509 -7.72 -5.07 -1.35
N GLY A 510 -8.26 -6.28 -1.53
CA GLY A 510 -7.48 -7.42 -2.00
C GLY A 510 -7.03 -7.20 -3.45
N ASP A 511 -5.76 -7.43 -3.77
CA ASP A 511 -5.23 -7.19 -5.12
C ASP A 511 -5.91 -8.06 -6.19
N ALA A 512 -6.21 -9.30 -5.85
CA ALA A 512 -6.85 -10.29 -6.73
C ALA A 512 -8.31 -10.59 -6.36
N ASP A 513 -8.97 -9.65 -5.68
CA ASP A 513 -10.39 -9.71 -5.36
C ASP A 513 -11.23 -9.88 -6.64
N GLY A 514 -12.30 -10.68 -6.55
CA GLY A 514 -13.27 -10.86 -7.64
C GLY A 514 -14.01 -9.57 -8.03
N TYR A 515 -14.12 -8.60 -7.10
CA TYR A 515 -14.54 -7.23 -7.39
C TYR A 515 -13.29 -6.37 -7.55
N ALA A 516 -12.97 -6.00 -8.77
CA ALA A 516 -11.68 -5.46 -9.15
C ALA A 516 -11.11 -4.36 -8.23
N SER A 517 -9.95 -4.61 -7.64
CA SER A 517 -9.18 -3.60 -6.89
C SER A 517 -8.86 -2.35 -7.73
N MET A 518 -8.89 -2.48 -9.05
CA MET A 518 -8.76 -1.35 -9.99
C MET A 518 -9.85 -0.30 -9.81
N GLY A 519 -11.04 -0.64 -9.31
CA GLY A 519 -12.06 0.33 -8.93
C GLY A 519 -11.58 1.30 -7.85
N SER A 520 -10.91 0.78 -6.81
CA SER A 520 -10.28 1.60 -5.76
C SER A 520 -9.13 2.45 -6.32
N VAL A 521 -8.27 1.88 -7.16
CA VAL A 521 -7.15 2.60 -7.79
C VAL A 521 -7.65 3.75 -8.64
N LYS A 522 -8.64 3.51 -9.51
CA LYS A 522 -9.23 4.55 -10.38
C LYS A 522 -9.94 5.65 -9.61
N THR A 523 -10.65 5.29 -8.55
CA THR A 523 -11.30 6.28 -7.68
C THR A 523 -10.25 7.15 -6.98
N TRP A 524 -9.19 6.53 -6.47
CA TRP A 524 -8.05 7.24 -5.87
C TRP A 524 -7.35 8.17 -6.88
N GLU A 525 -7.07 7.71 -8.10
CA GLU A 525 -6.49 8.53 -9.19
C GLU A 525 -7.36 9.76 -9.48
N LYS A 526 -8.69 9.57 -9.56
CA LYS A 526 -9.64 10.66 -9.79
C LYS A 526 -9.66 11.67 -8.65
N MET A 527 -9.72 11.20 -7.39
CA MET A 527 -9.68 12.05 -6.20
C MET A 527 -8.37 12.84 -6.14
N ARG A 528 -7.24 12.18 -6.40
CA ARG A 528 -5.94 12.84 -6.43
C ARG A 528 -5.87 13.93 -7.51
N ALA A 529 -6.40 13.69 -8.71
CA ALA A 529 -6.46 14.68 -9.78
C ALA A 529 -7.29 15.92 -9.40
N MET A 530 -8.22 15.78 -8.46
CA MET A 530 -9.01 16.89 -7.88
C MET A 530 -8.32 17.55 -6.68
N GLY A 531 -7.15 17.08 -6.27
CA GLY A 531 -6.44 17.57 -5.07
C GLY A 531 -6.98 17.02 -3.75
N VAL A 532 -7.85 16.00 -3.80
CA VAL A 532 -8.37 15.32 -2.60
C VAL A 532 -7.32 14.32 -2.10
N GLN A 533 -6.92 14.48 -0.85
CA GLN A 533 -5.88 13.67 -0.22
C GLN A 533 -6.43 12.34 0.29
N SER A 534 -6.37 11.32 -0.55
CA SER A 534 -6.86 9.97 -0.25
C SER A 534 -5.71 8.97 -0.12
N GLU A 535 -5.91 7.93 0.69
CA GLU A 535 -4.95 6.87 0.96
C GLU A 535 -5.41 5.56 0.34
N LEU A 536 -4.49 4.75 -0.20
CA LEU A 536 -4.82 3.47 -0.82
C LEU A 536 -3.84 2.39 -0.37
N HIS A 537 -4.38 1.26 0.05
CA HIS A 537 -3.64 0.03 0.33
C HIS A 537 -4.28 -1.15 -0.38
N THR A 538 -3.57 -1.76 -1.31
CA THR A 538 -3.94 -3.09 -1.80
C THR A 538 -3.14 -4.15 -1.05
N LEU A 539 -3.77 -5.29 -0.79
CA LEU A 539 -3.21 -6.41 -0.06
C LEU A 539 -3.06 -7.60 -1.00
N ALA A 540 -1.94 -8.31 -0.96
CA ALA A 540 -1.66 -9.45 -1.84
C ALA A 540 -2.54 -10.66 -1.49
N THR A 541 -3.84 -10.55 -1.74
CA THR A 541 -4.84 -11.58 -1.48
C THR A 541 -5.93 -11.59 -2.54
N ARG A 542 -6.45 -12.81 -2.84
CA ARG A 542 -7.57 -13.00 -3.75
C ARG A 542 -8.95 -12.96 -3.08
N TYR A 543 -8.97 -12.85 -1.76
CA TYR A 543 -10.22 -12.96 -1.01
C TYR A 543 -10.92 -11.61 -0.94
N HIS A 544 -12.20 -11.58 -1.34
CA HIS A 544 -13.05 -10.39 -1.19
C HIS A 544 -13.14 -9.97 0.28
N CYS A 545 -13.52 -10.90 1.16
CA CYS A 545 -13.53 -10.66 2.60
C CYS A 545 -12.19 -11.12 3.21
N PHE A 546 -11.12 -10.40 2.94
CA PHE A 546 -9.75 -10.80 3.30
C PHE A 546 -9.54 -11.02 4.81
N GLN A 547 -10.33 -10.40 5.67
CA GLN A 547 -10.24 -10.56 7.11
C GLN A 547 -10.51 -11.98 7.59
N TYR A 548 -11.21 -12.81 6.83
CA TYR A 548 -11.38 -14.24 7.13
C TYR A 548 -10.12 -15.08 6.93
N GLN A 549 -9.18 -14.58 6.13
CA GLN A 549 -7.94 -15.26 5.80
C GLN A 549 -6.71 -14.57 6.42
N ALA A 550 -6.96 -13.69 7.38
CA ALA A 550 -5.91 -12.93 8.01
C ALA A 550 -5.00 -13.81 8.86
N SER A 551 -3.70 -13.73 8.62
CA SER A 551 -2.66 -14.36 9.44
C SER A 551 -1.90 -13.29 10.20
N PRO A 552 -1.42 -13.59 11.43
CA PRO A 552 -0.64 -12.64 12.21
C PRO A 552 0.53 -12.06 11.41
N GLY A 553 0.75 -10.76 11.53
CA GLY A 553 1.84 -10.05 10.87
C GLY A 553 1.67 -9.84 9.36
N THR A 554 0.47 -10.04 8.82
CA THR A 554 0.10 -9.71 7.43
C THR A 554 -0.76 -8.47 7.37
N GLY A 555 -0.84 -7.83 6.19
CA GLY A 555 -1.69 -6.67 5.97
C GLY A 555 -3.17 -6.95 6.20
N SER A 556 -3.62 -8.17 5.89
CA SER A 556 -4.99 -8.64 6.16
C SER A 556 -5.31 -8.75 7.65
N TYR A 557 -4.30 -8.82 8.52
CA TYR A 557 -4.45 -8.85 9.96
C TYR A 557 -4.40 -7.46 10.59
N THR A 558 -3.54 -6.57 10.11
CA THR A 558 -3.26 -5.24 10.70
C THR A 558 -4.09 -4.12 10.08
N TRP A 559 -4.99 -4.41 9.15
CA TRP A 559 -5.73 -3.41 8.37
C TRP A 559 -6.52 -2.40 9.22
N LEU A 560 -7.02 -2.80 10.39
CA LEU A 560 -7.76 -1.91 11.30
C LEU A 560 -6.87 -0.82 11.92
N ASP A 561 -5.58 -1.08 12.09
CA ASP A 561 -4.66 -0.06 12.58
C ASP A 561 -4.52 1.08 11.55
N ARG A 562 -4.54 0.75 10.24
CA ARG A 562 -4.56 1.75 9.16
C ARG A 562 -5.84 2.58 9.17
N VAL A 563 -6.98 1.93 9.42
CA VAL A 563 -8.27 2.64 9.56
C VAL A 563 -8.20 3.63 10.72
N TRP A 564 -7.65 3.22 11.85
CA TRP A 564 -7.48 4.09 13.00
C TRP A 564 -6.54 5.28 12.73
N GLU A 565 -5.38 5.02 12.14
CA GLU A 565 -4.40 6.03 11.75
C GLU A 565 -5.02 7.08 10.81
N PHE A 566 -5.80 6.62 9.81
CA PHE A 566 -6.48 7.49 8.87
C PHE A 566 -7.59 8.33 9.52
N ILE A 567 -8.41 7.75 10.41
CA ILE A 567 -9.45 8.48 11.14
C ILE A 567 -8.82 9.57 12.01
N LEU A 568 -7.74 9.27 12.73
CA LEU A 568 -7.01 10.26 13.53
C LEU A 568 -6.54 11.43 12.67
N TYR A 569 -5.92 11.14 11.55
CA TYR A 569 -5.43 12.14 10.61
C TYR A 569 -6.57 12.99 10.04
N SER A 570 -7.65 12.38 9.59
CA SER A 570 -8.76 13.06 8.91
C SER A 570 -9.70 13.81 9.86
N SER A 571 -9.70 13.47 11.16
CA SER A 571 -10.52 14.12 12.19
C SER A 571 -9.76 15.18 13.01
N SER A 572 -8.47 15.35 12.81
CA SER A 572 -7.66 16.40 13.46
C SER A 572 -7.79 17.77 12.76
#